data_20da13bca5303dedd4ef84e7c4b77259
#
_entry.id   20da13bca5303dedd4ef84e7c4b77259
#
_cell.length_a   1.000
_cell.length_b   1.000
_cell.length_c   1.000
_cell.angle_alpha   90.00
_cell.angle_beta   90.00
_cell.angle_gamma   90.00
#
_symmetry.space_group_name_H-M   'P 1'
#
loop_
_entity.id
_entity.type
_entity.pdbx_description
1 polymer ?
#
loop_
_entity_poly.entity_id
_entity_poly.type
_entity_poly.pdbx_seq_one_letter_code
_entity_poly.pdbx_strand_id
1 'polypeptide(L)'
;MVGSAMLAECLRDPTITSVLVVGRTSVDVQDPKLREILHPDFLDFSSLAADFAGADACFFCLGVSSVGKNEADYRKVTKDITLAAAKVIVEVAPESVFVYISGMGTDSTEHGRLMWARVKGETENALLAMPFHAYAVRPGFIQAVGGVKTKTAWYAALYRATGWLYPVLRKVSPRSVIRSDELSRAMIEVARRRPAKRVLESDDLRELL
;
A
#
# COMPACT_ATOMS: atom_id res chain seq x y z
N MET A 1 -4.96 -1.48 8.60
CA MET A 1 -3.83 -2.33 9.03
C MET A 1 -2.51 -1.82 8.42
N VAL A 2 -2.25 -2.02 7.12
CA VAL A 2 -0.96 -1.60 6.53
C VAL A 2 -0.78 -0.08 6.59
N GLY A 3 -1.78 0.73 6.22
CA GLY A 3 -1.68 2.18 6.31
C GLY A 3 -1.37 2.73 7.71
N SER A 4 -1.92 2.11 8.77
CA SER A 4 -1.57 2.52 10.14
C SER A 4 -0.15 2.14 10.53
N ALA A 5 0.36 0.98 10.05
CA ALA A 5 1.76 0.61 10.25
C ALA A 5 2.70 1.54 9.46
N MET A 6 2.32 1.88 8.23
CA MET A 6 3.05 2.83 7.39
C MET A 6 3.16 4.21 8.05
N LEU A 7 2.03 4.73 8.53
CA LEU A 7 2.01 5.99 9.28
C LEU A 7 2.96 5.94 10.48
N ALA A 8 2.88 4.88 11.29
CA ALA A 8 3.73 4.74 12.47
C ALA A 8 5.23 4.72 12.13
N GLU A 9 5.64 4.03 11.06
CA GLU A 9 7.03 4.00 10.62
C GLU A 9 7.47 5.35 10.04
N CYS A 10 6.62 6.03 9.25
CA CYS A 10 6.92 7.38 8.76
C CYS A 10 7.14 8.39 9.91
N LEU A 11 6.31 8.34 10.96
CA LEU A 11 6.44 9.25 12.09
C LEU A 11 7.69 8.94 12.94
N ARG A 12 8.10 7.68 13.05
CA ARG A 12 9.33 7.28 13.78
C ARG A 12 10.61 7.63 13.03
N ASP A 13 10.57 7.70 11.72
CA ASP A 13 11.75 7.93 10.91
C ASP A 13 12.21 9.40 11.03
N PRO A 14 13.43 9.67 11.51
CA PRO A 14 13.90 11.04 11.72
C PRO A 14 14.17 11.80 10.41
N THR A 15 14.31 11.11 9.30
CA THR A 15 14.57 11.73 7.99
C THR A 15 13.28 12.14 7.27
N ILE A 16 12.13 11.66 7.73
CA ILE A 16 10.82 12.09 7.22
C ILE A 16 10.37 13.29 8.05
N THR A 17 10.26 14.42 7.41
CA THR A 17 9.96 15.73 8.05
C THR A 17 8.48 16.05 8.06
N SER A 18 7.71 15.55 7.09
CA SER A 18 6.26 15.81 6.96
C SER A 18 5.53 14.58 6.45
N VAL A 19 4.36 14.33 7.00
CA VAL A 19 3.47 13.24 6.60
C VAL A 19 2.06 13.79 6.38
N LEU A 20 1.54 13.62 5.17
CA LEU A 20 0.14 13.89 4.85
C LEU A 20 -0.63 12.58 4.82
N VAL A 21 -1.68 12.49 5.61
CA VAL A 21 -2.65 11.38 5.54
C VAL A 21 -3.94 11.88 4.91
N VAL A 22 -4.38 11.20 3.84
CA VAL A 22 -5.70 11.41 3.24
C VAL A 22 -6.57 10.22 3.56
N GLY A 23 -7.68 10.46 4.22
CA GLY A 23 -8.57 9.42 4.72
C GLY A 23 -10.03 9.84 4.72
N ARG A 24 -10.95 8.87 4.90
CA ARG A 24 -12.38 9.15 5.12
C ARG A 24 -12.73 9.31 6.59
N THR A 25 -11.86 8.91 7.48
CA THR A 25 -12.01 8.98 8.93
C THR A 25 -10.67 9.31 9.55
N SER A 26 -10.67 10.05 10.65
CA SER A 26 -9.45 10.39 11.37
C SER A 26 -8.65 9.15 11.78
N VAL A 27 -7.33 9.32 11.80
CA VAL A 27 -6.39 8.31 12.28
C VAL A 27 -6.19 8.37 13.79
N ASP A 28 -6.72 9.40 14.47
CA ASP A 28 -6.63 9.62 15.92
C ASP A 28 -5.17 9.62 16.45
N VAL A 29 -4.25 10.17 15.65
CA VAL A 29 -2.84 10.32 15.99
C VAL A 29 -2.48 11.79 15.99
N GLN A 30 -1.74 12.24 16.99
CA GLN A 30 -1.20 13.59 17.07
C GLN A 30 0.33 13.53 17.01
N ASP A 31 0.90 14.17 16.00
CA ASP A 31 2.35 14.26 15.81
C ASP A 31 2.66 15.57 15.07
N PRO A 32 3.70 16.31 15.42
CA PRO A 32 4.05 17.58 14.76
C PRO A 32 4.37 17.44 13.26
N LYS A 33 4.77 16.24 12.80
CA LYS A 33 4.99 15.94 11.40
C LYS A 33 3.69 15.65 10.64
N LEU A 34 2.59 15.32 11.34
CA LEU A 34 1.37 14.80 10.74
C LEU A 34 0.39 15.93 10.41
N ARG A 35 -0.03 15.93 9.16
CA ARG A 35 -1.22 16.65 8.70
C ARG A 35 -2.23 15.66 8.15
N GLU A 36 -3.48 15.81 8.50
CA GLU A 36 -4.57 14.94 8.06
C GLU A 36 -5.58 15.73 7.24
N ILE A 37 -6.05 15.12 6.14
CA ILE A 37 -7.16 15.62 5.34
C ILE A 37 -8.24 14.55 5.28
N LEU A 38 -9.45 14.91 5.71
CA LEU A 38 -10.64 14.08 5.53
C LEU A 38 -11.25 14.36 4.17
N HIS A 39 -11.19 13.37 3.29
CA HIS A 39 -11.65 13.48 1.92
C HIS A 39 -12.72 12.42 1.63
N PRO A 40 -13.95 12.83 1.24
CA PRO A 40 -15.05 11.89 1.08
C PRO A 40 -15.03 11.14 -0.26
N ASP A 41 -14.63 11.81 -1.35
CA ASP A 41 -14.67 11.26 -2.70
C ASP A 41 -13.29 10.82 -3.20
N PHE A 42 -13.00 9.53 -3.07
CA PHE A 42 -11.72 8.97 -3.53
C PHE A 42 -11.66 8.71 -5.04
N LEU A 43 -12.71 9.04 -5.79
CA LEU A 43 -12.65 9.01 -7.25
C LEU A 43 -12.16 10.32 -7.86
N ASP A 44 -12.13 11.39 -7.06
CA ASP A 44 -11.60 12.70 -7.47
C ASP A 44 -10.70 13.29 -6.37
N PHE A 45 -9.42 13.43 -6.66
CA PHE A 45 -8.43 14.06 -5.81
C PHE A 45 -7.98 15.44 -6.31
N SER A 46 -8.64 16.02 -7.31
CA SER A 46 -8.24 17.28 -7.94
C SER A 46 -8.18 18.44 -6.94
N SER A 47 -9.10 18.47 -5.98
CA SER A 47 -9.11 19.49 -4.91
C SER A 47 -7.90 19.41 -3.97
N LEU A 48 -7.15 18.31 -3.97
CA LEU A 48 -5.96 18.10 -3.15
C LEU A 48 -4.64 18.31 -3.91
N ALA A 49 -4.70 18.81 -5.14
CA ALA A 49 -3.52 19.01 -5.98
C ALA A 49 -2.44 19.87 -5.27
N ALA A 50 -2.86 20.98 -4.63
CA ALA A 50 -1.96 21.85 -3.89
C ALA A 50 -1.35 21.16 -2.65
N ASP A 51 -2.07 20.25 -2.02
CA ASP A 51 -1.61 19.48 -0.86
C ASP A 51 -0.60 18.39 -1.24
N PHE A 52 -0.70 17.87 -2.46
CA PHE A 52 0.22 16.86 -2.99
C PHE A 52 1.48 17.46 -3.63
N ALA A 53 1.46 18.76 -3.93
CA ALA A 53 2.60 19.44 -4.55
C ALA A 53 3.85 19.32 -3.68
N GLY A 54 4.97 18.90 -4.30
CA GLY A 54 6.25 18.73 -3.62
C GLY A 54 6.35 17.48 -2.73
N ALA A 55 5.40 16.54 -2.81
CA ALA A 55 5.51 15.27 -2.11
C ALA A 55 6.64 14.40 -2.71
N ASP A 56 7.54 13.91 -1.87
CA ASP A 56 8.63 13.01 -2.29
C ASP A 56 8.12 11.59 -2.58
N ALA A 57 7.11 11.13 -1.83
CA ALA A 57 6.57 9.80 -1.98
C ALA A 57 5.08 9.71 -1.60
N CYS A 58 4.35 8.83 -2.29
CA CYS A 58 3.01 8.38 -1.95
C CYS A 58 3.01 6.89 -1.66
N PHE A 59 2.61 6.51 -0.45
CA PHE A 59 2.38 5.12 -0.06
C PHE A 59 0.90 4.80 -0.14
N PHE A 60 0.48 4.21 -1.24
CA PHE A 60 -0.94 3.93 -1.49
C PHE A 60 -1.36 2.63 -0.79
N CYS A 61 -1.89 2.78 0.43
CA CYS A 61 -2.25 1.68 1.32
C CYS A 61 -3.75 1.33 1.31
N LEU A 62 -4.54 1.95 0.42
CA LEU A 62 -5.96 1.64 0.31
C LEU A 62 -6.15 0.30 -0.38
N GLY A 63 -6.98 -0.54 0.20
CA GLY A 63 -7.31 -1.83 -0.35
C GLY A 63 -8.49 -2.47 0.37
N VAL A 64 -9.21 -3.32 -0.34
CA VAL A 64 -10.36 -4.07 0.17
C VAL A 64 -10.21 -5.55 -0.17
N SER A 65 -10.88 -6.42 0.61
CA SER A 65 -11.02 -7.83 0.24
C SER A 65 -11.90 -7.97 -0.99
N SER A 66 -11.54 -8.89 -1.88
CA SER A 66 -12.37 -9.29 -3.02
C SER A 66 -13.53 -10.20 -2.64
N VAL A 67 -13.52 -10.77 -1.43
CA VAL A 67 -14.55 -11.70 -0.95
C VAL A 67 -15.91 -11.01 -0.94
N GLY A 68 -16.89 -11.61 -1.62
CA GLY A 68 -18.26 -11.09 -1.71
C GLY A 68 -18.46 -9.87 -2.61
N LYS A 69 -17.43 -9.48 -3.39
CA LYS A 69 -17.53 -8.37 -4.36
C LYS A 69 -17.62 -8.90 -5.79
N ASN A 70 -18.43 -8.25 -6.61
CA ASN A 70 -18.35 -8.40 -8.05
C ASN A 70 -17.11 -7.67 -8.60
N GLU A 71 -16.76 -7.95 -9.85
CA GLU A 71 -15.55 -7.39 -10.46
C GLU A 71 -15.63 -5.85 -10.62
N ALA A 72 -16.80 -5.31 -10.99
CA ALA A 72 -16.98 -3.88 -11.16
C ALA A 72 -16.74 -3.10 -9.87
N ASP A 73 -17.33 -3.55 -8.76
CA ASP A 73 -17.14 -2.94 -7.45
C ASP A 73 -15.71 -3.06 -6.95
N TYR A 74 -15.07 -4.22 -7.19
CA TYR A 74 -13.68 -4.43 -6.81
C TYR A 74 -12.73 -3.57 -7.63
N ARG A 75 -12.97 -3.45 -8.94
CA ARG A 75 -12.23 -2.60 -9.88
C ARG A 75 -12.30 -1.13 -9.48
N LYS A 76 -13.50 -0.64 -9.18
CA LYS A 76 -13.72 0.74 -8.73
C LYS A 76 -12.82 1.11 -7.54
N VAL A 77 -12.78 0.26 -6.52
CA VAL A 77 -11.97 0.54 -5.31
C VAL A 77 -10.49 0.27 -5.52
N THR A 78 -10.13 -0.74 -6.30
CA THR A 78 -8.74 -1.17 -6.44
C THR A 78 -8.01 -0.41 -7.54
N LYS A 79 -8.64 -0.21 -8.71
CA LYS A 79 -8.03 0.43 -9.87
C LYS A 79 -8.39 1.90 -9.97
N ASP A 80 -9.69 2.22 -10.02
CA ASP A 80 -10.12 3.58 -10.38
C ASP A 80 -9.69 4.60 -9.33
N ILE A 81 -9.88 4.30 -8.04
CA ILE A 81 -9.41 5.16 -6.94
C ILE A 81 -7.89 5.30 -6.94
N THR A 82 -7.15 4.22 -7.17
CA THR A 82 -5.68 4.27 -7.22
C THR A 82 -5.19 5.16 -8.35
N LEU A 83 -5.78 5.02 -9.54
CA LEU A 83 -5.42 5.81 -10.71
C LEU A 83 -5.87 7.27 -10.58
N ALA A 84 -6.99 7.54 -9.91
CA ALA A 84 -7.43 8.91 -9.62
C ALA A 84 -6.39 9.65 -8.77
N ALA A 85 -5.89 9.02 -7.70
CA ALA A 85 -4.83 9.61 -6.89
C ALA A 85 -3.51 9.77 -7.68
N ALA A 86 -3.10 8.72 -8.41
CA ALA A 86 -1.86 8.74 -9.18
C ALA A 86 -1.85 9.83 -10.27
N LYS A 87 -2.98 10.07 -10.95
CA LYS A 87 -3.11 11.13 -11.96
C LYS A 87 -2.82 12.51 -11.39
N VAL A 88 -3.41 12.85 -10.25
CA VAL A 88 -3.17 14.15 -9.62
C VAL A 88 -1.72 14.27 -9.15
N ILE A 89 -1.17 13.22 -8.53
CA ILE A 89 0.21 13.23 -8.04
C ILE A 89 1.21 13.40 -9.18
N VAL A 90 1.06 12.69 -10.31
CA VAL A 90 1.98 12.81 -11.44
C VAL A 90 1.99 14.21 -12.06
N GLU A 91 0.86 14.93 -11.99
CA GLU A 91 0.73 16.29 -12.50
C GLU A 91 1.44 17.33 -11.62
N VAL A 92 1.36 17.17 -10.28
CA VAL A 92 1.86 18.19 -9.34
C VAL A 92 3.17 17.81 -8.64
N ALA A 93 3.57 16.54 -8.71
CA ALA A 93 4.79 15.99 -8.14
C ALA A 93 5.37 14.87 -9.04
N PRO A 94 5.79 15.17 -10.29
CA PRO A 94 6.21 14.16 -11.27
C PRO A 94 7.44 13.37 -10.84
N GLU A 95 8.29 13.93 -9.97
CA GLU A 95 9.48 13.25 -9.43
C GLU A 95 9.18 12.38 -8.22
N SER A 96 7.94 12.38 -7.73
CA SER A 96 7.55 11.57 -6.56
C SER A 96 7.60 10.07 -6.85
N VAL A 97 7.80 9.31 -5.79
CA VAL A 97 7.73 7.86 -5.83
C VAL A 97 6.33 7.39 -5.41
N PHE A 98 5.65 6.63 -6.25
CA PHE A 98 4.34 6.06 -5.92
C PHE A 98 4.48 4.57 -5.64
N VAL A 99 4.26 4.16 -4.40
CA VAL A 99 4.33 2.75 -3.99
C VAL A 99 2.93 2.19 -3.78
N TYR A 100 2.52 1.28 -4.66
CA TYR A 100 1.23 0.59 -4.62
C TYR A 100 1.34 -0.79 -4.00
N ILE A 101 0.45 -1.13 -3.08
CA ILE A 101 0.39 -2.46 -2.46
C ILE A 101 -0.59 -3.35 -3.21
N SER A 102 -0.07 -4.27 -4.01
CA SER A 102 -0.87 -5.28 -4.70
C SER A 102 -1.00 -6.56 -3.87
N GLY A 103 -0.08 -7.50 -4.02
CA GLY A 103 -0.03 -8.74 -3.28
C GLY A 103 0.52 -9.91 -4.08
N MET A 104 1.01 -10.90 -3.38
CA MET A 104 1.52 -12.14 -3.98
C MET A 104 0.41 -12.83 -4.81
N GLY A 105 0.75 -13.26 -6.02
CA GLY A 105 -0.19 -13.86 -6.96
C GLY A 105 -0.97 -12.87 -7.83
N THR A 106 -0.60 -11.58 -7.81
CA THR A 106 -1.11 -10.60 -8.78
C THR A 106 -0.74 -11.01 -10.20
N ASP A 107 -1.69 -10.94 -11.12
CA ASP A 107 -1.56 -11.39 -12.49
C ASP A 107 -1.25 -10.22 -13.45
N SER A 108 0.04 -10.03 -13.75
CA SER A 108 0.49 -8.99 -14.69
C SER A 108 0.07 -9.25 -16.14
N THR A 109 -0.41 -10.46 -16.48
CA THR A 109 -0.92 -10.75 -17.84
C THR A 109 -2.33 -10.21 -18.06
N GLU A 110 -3.06 -9.92 -16.98
CA GLU A 110 -4.45 -9.45 -16.97
C GLU A 110 -5.48 -10.45 -17.49
N HIS A 111 -5.08 -11.70 -17.76
CA HIS A 111 -5.93 -12.73 -18.39
C HIS A 111 -6.20 -13.94 -17.51
N GLY A 112 -5.66 -13.98 -16.30
CA GLY A 112 -5.83 -15.10 -15.36
C GLY A 112 -7.28 -15.27 -14.88
N ARG A 113 -7.58 -16.45 -14.32
CA ARG A 113 -8.94 -16.78 -13.89
C ARG A 113 -9.38 -16.07 -12.61
N LEU A 114 -8.43 -15.66 -11.78
CA LEU A 114 -8.73 -15.01 -10.49
C LEU A 114 -8.98 -13.51 -10.70
N MET A 115 -10.23 -13.09 -10.53
CA MET A 115 -10.68 -11.71 -10.72
C MET A 115 -9.81 -10.69 -9.97
N TRP A 116 -9.54 -10.91 -8.70
CA TRP A 116 -8.75 -9.99 -7.89
C TRP A 116 -7.31 -9.84 -8.39
N ALA A 117 -6.73 -10.93 -8.88
CA ALA A 117 -5.36 -10.94 -9.40
C ALA A 117 -5.25 -10.15 -10.72
N ARG A 118 -6.24 -10.31 -11.62
CA ARG A 118 -6.33 -9.53 -12.86
C ARG A 118 -6.44 -8.04 -12.58
N VAL A 119 -7.41 -7.64 -11.74
CA VAL A 119 -7.67 -6.22 -11.44
C VAL A 119 -6.46 -5.56 -10.79
N LYS A 120 -5.74 -6.29 -9.92
CA LYS A 120 -4.48 -5.78 -9.35
C LYS A 120 -3.38 -5.68 -10.40
N GLY A 121 -3.28 -6.66 -11.30
CA GLY A 121 -2.32 -6.63 -12.42
C GLY A 121 -2.57 -5.44 -13.36
N GLU A 122 -3.82 -5.21 -13.74
CA GLU A 122 -4.21 -4.03 -14.51
C GLU A 122 -3.87 -2.71 -13.80
N THR A 123 -4.02 -2.67 -12.48
CA THR A 123 -3.67 -1.48 -11.69
C THR A 123 -2.16 -1.26 -11.68
N GLU A 124 -1.37 -2.32 -11.46
CA GLU A 124 0.10 -2.26 -11.54
C GLU A 124 0.56 -1.77 -12.91
N ASN A 125 0.09 -2.41 -13.99
CA ASN A 125 0.50 -2.08 -15.35
C ASN A 125 0.15 -0.63 -15.71
N ALA A 126 -1.04 -0.17 -15.33
CA ALA A 126 -1.45 1.21 -15.56
C ALA A 126 -0.56 2.22 -14.80
N LEU A 127 -0.22 1.94 -13.53
CA LEU A 127 0.69 2.79 -12.75
C LEU A 127 2.11 2.79 -13.33
N LEU A 128 2.62 1.62 -13.70
CA LEU A 128 3.97 1.46 -14.26
C LEU A 128 4.14 2.14 -15.63
N ALA A 129 3.05 2.35 -16.37
CA ALA A 129 3.03 3.07 -17.63
C ALA A 129 2.98 4.60 -17.48
N MET A 130 2.66 5.13 -16.28
CA MET A 130 2.64 6.57 -16.04
C MET A 130 4.05 7.17 -15.99
N PRO A 131 4.23 8.45 -16.36
CA PRO A 131 5.53 9.12 -16.42
C PRO A 131 6.01 9.59 -15.03
N PHE A 132 6.12 8.67 -14.08
CA PHE A 132 6.66 8.91 -12.74
C PHE A 132 7.26 7.63 -12.13
N HIS A 133 7.82 7.71 -10.93
CA HIS A 133 8.49 6.57 -10.28
C HIS A 133 7.49 5.66 -9.55
N ALA A 134 6.69 4.89 -10.32
CA ALA A 134 5.75 3.93 -9.73
C ALA A 134 6.42 2.60 -9.41
N TYR A 135 6.08 2.04 -8.25
CA TYR A 135 6.47 0.72 -7.78
C TYR A 135 5.26 -0.08 -7.32
N ALA A 136 5.22 -1.35 -7.65
CA ALA A 136 4.24 -2.29 -7.11
C ALA A 136 4.93 -3.22 -6.11
N VAL A 137 4.39 -3.32 -4.90
CA VAL A 137 4.88 -4.27 -3.90
C VAL A 137 3.89 -5.40 -3.74
N ARG A 138 4.38 -6.64 -3.83
CA ARG A 138 3.60 -7.89 -3.76
C ARG A 138 3.90 -8.66 -2.47
N PRO A 139 3.49 -8.14 -1.30
CA PRO A 139 3.70 -8.88 -0.08
C PRO A 139 2.88 -10.17 -0.09
N GLY A 140 3.41 -11.21 0.53
CA GLY A 140 2.65 -12.40 0.87
C GLY A 140 1.72 -12.14 2.05
N PHE A 141 1.66 -13.06 3.01
CA PHE A 141 0.88 -12.88 4.23
C PHE A 141 1.52 -11.79 5.11
N ILE A 142 0.74 -10.73 5.40
CA ILE A 142 1.21 -9.62 6.25
C ILE A 142 0.78 -9.88 7.68
N GLN A 143 1.75 -10.08 8.58
CA GLN A 143 1.48 -10.17 10.01
C GLN A 143 1.34 -8.77 10.61
N ALA A 144 0.17 -8.47 11.19
CA ALA A 144 -0.04 -7.25 11.95
C ALA A 144 0.80 -7.26 13.23
N VAL A 145 1.55 -6.18 13.50
CA VAL A 145 2.32 -5.98 14.73
C VAL A 145 2.02 -4.60 15.32
N GLY A 146 2.36 -4.38 16.59
CA GLY A 146 2.25 -3.06 17.22
C GLY A 146 0.82 -2.62 17.57
N GLY A 147 -0.10 -3.55 17.84
CA GLY A 147 -1.46 -3.22 18.29
C GLY A 147 -2.38 -2.67 17.18
N VAL A 148 -1.96 -2.74 15.93
CA VAL A 148 -2.75 -2.29 14.78
C VAL A 148 -4.01 -3.13 14.65
N LYS A 149 -5.16 -2.54 14.95
CA LYS A 149 -6.47 -3.21 14.86
C LYS A 149 -6.90 -3.34 13.40
N THR A 150 -7.25 -4.56 12.98
CA THR A 150 -7.99 -4.74 11.72
C THR A 150 -9.45 -4.36 11.95
N LYS A 151 -10.02 -3.50 11.11
CA LYS A 151 -11.44 -3.10 11.21
C LYS A 151 -12.41 -4.27 10.92
N THR A 152 -11.92 -5.41 10.43
CA THR A 152 -12.73 -6.58 10.08
C THR A 152 -12.56 -7.66 11.15
N ALA A 153 -13.58 -7.85 11.97
CA ALA A 153 -13.58 -8.75 13.14
C ALA A 153 -13.18 -10.21 12.79
N TRP A 154 -13.59 -10.72 11.64
CA TRP A 154 -13.24 -12.08 11.21
C TRP A 154 -11.75 -12.21 10.85
N TYR A 155 -11.13 -11.18 10.27
CA TYR A 155 -9.67 -11.15 10.08
C TYR A 155 -8.92 -11.14 11.41
N ALA A 156 -9.43 -10.39 12.40
CA ALA A 156 -8.85 -10.39 13.75
C ALA A 156 -8.95 -11.79 14.41
N ALA A 157 -10.04 -12.52 14.18
CA ALA A 157 -10.21 -13.89 14.65
C ALA A 157 -9.28 -14.85 13.90
N LEU A 158 -9.16 -14.73 12.57
CA LEU A 158 -8.25 -15.52 11.75
C LEU A 158 -6.79 -15.28 12.16
N TYR A 159 -6.38 -14.01 12.35
CA TYR A 159 -5.04 -13.66 12.82
C TYR A 159 -4.73 -14.21 14.23
N ARG A 160 -5.71 -14.24 15.15
CA ARG A 160 -5.55 -14.90 16.46
C ARG A 160 -5.43 -16.42 16.32
N ALA A 161 -6.25 -17.01 15.47
CA ALA A 161 -6.24 -18.46 15.23
C ALA A 161 -4.97 -18.93 14.49
N THR A 162 -4.38 -18.09 13.63
CA THR A 162 -3.20 -18.44 12.81
C THR A 162 -1.90 -17.83 13.34
N GLY A 163 -1.96 -16.95 14.34
CA GLY A 163 -0.78 -16.28 14.91
C GLY A 163 0.29 -17.24 15.43
N TRP A 164 -0.12 -18.40 15.99
CA TRP A 164 0.79 -19.45 16.41
C TRP A 164 1.46 -20.18 15.22
N LEU A 165 0.85 -20.14 14.05
CA LEU A 165 1.38 -20.76 12.83
C LEU A 165 2.48 -19.88 12.18
N TYR A 166 2.54 -18.60 12.53
CA TYR A 166 3.51 -17.65 11.99
C TYR A 166 4.97 -18.11 12.11
N PRO A 167 5.47 -18.54 13.29
CA PRO A 167 6.85 -19.02 13.39
C PRO A 167 7.10 -20.27 12.53
N VAL A 168 6.08 -21.11 12.32
CA VAL A 168 6.16 -22.30 11.45
C VAL A 168 6.20 -21.87 9.99
N LEU A 169 5.28 -20.99 9.57
CA LEU A 169 5.25 -20.44 8.21
C LEU A 169 6.54 -19.67 7.88
N ARG A 170 7.08 -18.93 8.84
CA ARG A 170 8.37 -18.23 8.68
C ARG A 170 9.56 -19.19 8.51
N LYS A 171 9.49 -20.40 9.09
CA LYS A 171 10.54 -21.44 8.91
C LYS A 171 10.36 -22.22 7.61
N VAL A 172 9.11 -22.55 7.24
CA VAL A 172 8.80 -23.43 6.10
C VAL A 172 8.72 -22.65 4.79
N SER A 173 8.17 -21.43 4.83
CA SER A 173 8.05 -20.55 3.67
C SER A 173 8.33 -19.09 4.06
N PRO A 174 9.57 -18.75 4.41
CA PRO A 174 9.96 -17.41 4.84
C PRO A 174 9.61 -16.36 3.78
N ARG A 175 9.58 -16.76 2.51
CA ARG A 175 9.23 -15.90 1.36
C ARG A 175 7.77 -15.44 1.33
N SER A 176 6.89 -16.16 2.04
CA SER A 176 5.44 -15.90 1.98
C SER A 176 4.90 -15.03 3.11
N VAL A 177 5.75 -14.58 4.04
CA VAL A 177 5.29 -13.87 5.25
C VAL A 177 6.18 -12.66 5.52
N ILE A 178 5.57 -11.50 5.72
CA ILE A 178 6.26 -10.25 6.11
C ILE A 178 5.49 -9.58 7.26
N ARG A 179 6.18 -8.93 8.19
CA ARG A 179 5.53 -8.14 9.24
C ARG A 179 5.10 -6.78 8.68
N SER A 180 4.04 -6.20 9.26
CA SER A 180 3.53 -4.91 8.79
C SER A 180 4.53 -3.76 8.96
N ASP A 181 5.37 -3.78 10.00
CA ASP A 181 6.46 -2.82 10.20
C ASP A 181 7.63 -3.04 9.24
N GLU A 182 8.01 -4.29 8.98
CA GLU A 182 9.03 -4.64 7.98
C GLU A 182 8.59 -4.19 6.58
N LEU A 183 7.33 -4.48 6.19
CA LEU A 183 6.78 -4.02 4.91
C LEU A 183 6.84 -2.49 4.80
N SER A 184 6.43 -1.77 5.85
CA SER A 184 6.42 -0.31 5.84
C SER A 184 7.83 0.27 5.69
N ARG A 185 8.81 -0.27 6.41
CA ARG A 185 10.22 0.14 6.27
C ARG A 185 10.77 -0.16 4.89
N ALA A 186 10.47 -1.36 4.36
CA ALA A 186 10.89 -1.71 3.00
C ALA A 186 10.29 -0.74 1.96
N MET A 187 9.02 -0.34 2.11
CA MET A 187 8.39 0.65 1.22
C MET A 187 9.06 2.03 1.32
N ILE A 188 9.46 2.46 2.52
CA ILE A 188 10.25 3.70 2.69
C ILE A 188 11.59 3.57 1.95
N GLU A 189 12.27 2.43 2.08
CA GLU A 189 13.54 2.19 1.36
C GLU A 189 13.35 2.11 -0.17
N VAL A 190 12.22 1.58 -0.66
CA VAL A 190 11.86 1.66 -2.10
C VAL A 190 11.82 3.11 -2.56
N ALA A 191 11.15 3.98 -1.79
CA ALA A 191 11.06 5.39 -2.14
C ALA A 191 12.43 6.09 -2.13
N ARG A 192 13.32 5.72 -1.22
CA ARG A 192 14.67 6.30 -1.09
C ARG A 192 15.62 5.83 -2.18
N ARG A 193 15.68 4.50 -2.38
CA ARG A 193 16.70 3.87 -3.24
C ARG A 193 16.29 3.81 -4.70
N ARG A 194 14.99 3.89 -4.99
CA ARG A 194 14.43 3.79 -6.35
C ARG A 194 15.04 2.61 -7.14
N PRO A 195 14.88 1.35 -6.66
CA PRO A 195 15.51 0.20 -7.29
C PRO A 195 15.08 0.06 -8.75
N ALA A 196 15.94 -0.53 -9.59
CA ALA A 196 15.66 -0.73 -11.02
C ALA A 196 14.44 -1.66 -11.25
N LYS A 197 14.27 -2.66 -10.38
CA LYS A 197 13.10 -3.56 -10.40
C LYS A 197 11.90 -2.82 -9.82
N ARG A 198 10.84 -2.68 -10.61
CA ARG A 198 9.65 -1.88 -10.25
C ARG A 198 8.50 -2.71 -9.68
N VAL A 199 8.52 -4.03 -9.84
CA VAL A 199 7.59 -4.97 -9.19
C VAL A 199 8.38 -5.80 -8.19
N LEU A 200 8.11 -5.60 -6.90
CA LEU A 200 8.89 -6.15 -5.80
C LEU A 200 8.09 -7.21 -5.06
N GLU A 201 8.59 -8.44 -5.07
CA GLU A 201 8.07 -9.54 -4.29
C GLU A 201 8.61 -9.50 -2.84
N SER A 202 8.11 -10.38 -1.97
CA SER A 202 8.49 -10.40 -0.55
C SER A 202 10.02 -10.53 -0.32
N ASP A 203 10.73 -11.24 -1.17
CA ASP A 203 12.19 -11.40 -1.06
C ASP A 203 12.91 -10.10 -1.40
N ASP A 204 12.53 -9.45 -2.50
CA ASP A 204 13.09 -8.14 -2.90
C ASP A 204 12.88 -7.10 -1.78
N LEU A 205 11.70 -7.12 -1.14
CA LEU A 205 11.41 -6.20 -0.03
C LEU A 205 12.27 -6.45 1.21
N ARG A 206 12.66 -7.70 1.47
CA ARG A 206 13.56 -8.03 2.59
C ARG A 206 15.01 -7.63 2.33
N GLU A 207 15.47 -7.72 1.08
CA GLU A 207 16.80 -7.28 0.70
C GLU A 207 17.02 -5.77 0.88
N LEU A 208 15.93 -5.01 1.03
CA LEU A 208 15.98 -3.58 1.29
C LEU A 208 16.11 -3.24 2.78
N LEU A 209 15.85 -4.19 3.69
CA LEU A 209 15.91 -4.00 5.15
C LEU A 209 17.29 -4.26 5.71
#